data_5dc876c9d772c5fa9a38f48111db9be7
#
_entry.id   5dc876c9d772c5fa9a38f48111db9be7
#
_cell.length_a   1.000
_cell.length_b   1.000
_cell.length_c   1.000
_cell.angle_alpha   90.00
_cell.angle_beta   90.00
_cell.angle_gamma   90.00
#
_symmetry.space_group_name_H-M   'P 1'
#
loop_
_entity.id
_entity.type
_entity.pdbx_description
1 polymer ?
#
loop_
_entity_poly.entity_id
_entity_poly.type
_entity_poly.pdbx_seq_one_letter_code
_entity_poly.pdbx_strand_id
1 'polypeptide(L)'
;MSNNQEQTKAISNDIEEYDESEHRSYKLYNFRRPDKFSKDNLRALRDIHREFSKAISLILSGYLRMRVEIEIVSVDQLTYEEFVRSMPSPISVGVFEFEPLSGQILLGISFEVLSCIVNRMLGGTGTIDAQARELTDIEKALAKKVINIIIQSLEDSWNTIIPVTGKFISLDDNYQSIQVATAGEIVALLTFEVQIAGKHYGLFSICFPYPVLETVLTHLSTQHIFQTKGLIASNDERMKMISKLNSSNVDLRVQFGSCSITLDDFLQLTEGDIIKLDNKVQDDLIVRVNGEKKFFARPGTIKNNICVKITEVYDEMHELLRNYF
;
A
#
# COMPACT_ATOMS: atom_id res chain seq x y z
N MET A 1 41.67 34.79 -15.55
CA MET A 1 41.64 33.47 -14.87
C MET A 1 41.05 33.65 -13.49
N SER A 2 39.72 33.71 -13.41
CA SER A 2 38.98 33.73 -12.12
C SER A 2 37.48 33.74 -12.45
N ASN A 3 36.92 32.63 -12.88
CA ASN A 3 35.43 32.53 -13.04
C ASN A 3 34.91 31.07 -13.18
N ASN A 4 35.67 30.09 -12.67
CA ASN A 4 35.23 28.68 -12.77
C ASN A 4 35.17 27.92 -11.44
N GLN A 5 34.98 28.60 -10.30
CA GLN A 5 34.88 27.96 -8.99
C GLN A 5 33.53 28.11 -8.30
N GLU A 6 32.53 28.74 -8.92
CA GLU A 6 31.22 28.96 -8.30
C GLU A 6 30.11 28.00 -8.73
N GLN A 7 30.36 27.10 -9.71
CA GLN A 7 29.32 26.19 -10.20
C GLN A 7 29.34 24.76 -9.64
N THR A 8 30.28 24.43 -8.76
CA THR A 8 30.41 23.05 -8.20
C THR A 8 29.92 22.91 -6.77
N LYS A 9 29.14 23.87 -6.25
CA LYS A 9 28.62 23.86 -4.86
C LYS A 9 27.09 23.75 -4.74
N ALA A 10 26.40 23.27 -5.74
CA ALA A 10 24.93 23.20 -5.75
C ALA A 10 24.34 21.79 -5.54
N ILE A 11 25.13 20.83 -5.09
CA ILE A 11 24.65 19.47 -4.79
C ILE A 11 25.16 19.08 -3.42
N SER A 12 24.51 19.52 -2.40
CA SER A 12 24.32 18.95 -1.04
C SER A 12 24.00 20.08 -0.07
N ASN A 13 22.76 20.37 0.15
CA ASN A 13 22.36 21.22 1.26
C ASN A 13 21.03 20.73 1.83
N ASP A 14 21.09 19.70 2.67
CA ASP A 14 20.29 19.67 3.85
C ASP A 14 20.91 20.68 4.82
N ILE A 15 20.62 21.97 4.64
CA ILE A 15 21.04 23.00 5.59
C ILE A 15 20.03 22.96 6.72
N GLU A 16 20.45 22.39 7.85
CA GLU A 16 19.82 22.66 9.13
C GLU A 16 20.28 24.05 9.56
N GLU A 17 19.41 25.05 9.42
CA GLU A 17 19.61 26.36 9.97
C GLU A 17 19.24 26.32 11.46
N TYR A 18 20.22 26.45 12.35
CA TYR A 18 19.99 26.54 13.78
C TYR A 18 19.74 27.99 14.16
N ASP A 19 18.55 28.27 14.70
CA ASP A 19 18.27 29.52 15.40
C ASP A 19 18.69 29.34 16.88
N GLU A 20 19.69 30.09 17.31
CA GLU A 20 20.24 30.02 18.68
C GLU A 20 19.28 30.52 19.78
N SER A 21 18.12 31.08 19.44
CA SER A 21 17.19 31.68 20.42
C SER A 21 16.06 30.72 20.87
N GLU A 22 15.74 29.67 20.10
CA GLU A 22 14.77 28.65 20.51
C GLU A 22 15.19 27.29 19.97
N HIS A 23 15.66 26.36 20.72
CA HIS A 23 16.05 24.97 20.39
C HIS A 23 15.05 24.17 19.53
N ARG A 24 14.57 24.74 18.44
CA ARG A 24 13.70 24.07 17.46
C ARG A 24 14.38 24.04 16.11
N SER A 25 14.83 22.85 15.70
CA SER A 25 15.26 22.61 14.32
C SER A 25 14.02 22.51 13.42
N TYR A 26 13.89 23.38 12.42
CA TYR A 26 12.87 23.24 11.39
C TYR A 26 13.53 22.89 10.06
N LYS A 27 12.95 21.91 9.38
CA LYS A 27 13.35 21.56 8.05
C LYS A 27 12.67 22.52 7.08
N LEU A 28 13.47 23.28 6.30
CA LEU A 28 12.94 24.14 5.24
C LEU A 28 12.15 23.28 4.22
N TYR A 29 10.87 23.58 4.07
CA TYR A 29 10.02 22.90 3.11
C TYR A 29 10.28 23.45 1.71
N ASN A 30 10.72 22.60 0.78
CA ASN A 30 10.97 22.97 -0.59
C ASN A 30 9.68 22.90 -1.41
N PHE A 31 9.00 24.02 -1.60
CA PHE A 31 7.75 24.12 -2.38
C PHE A 31 7.92 23.75 -3.86
N ARG A 32 9.13 23.71 -4.39
CA ARG A 32 9.40 23.24 -5.76
C ARG A 32 9.44 21.72 -5.88
N ARG A 33 9.60 21.02 -4.76
CA ARG A 33 9.60 19.57 -4.62
C ARG A 33 8.66 19.17 -3.48
N PRO A 34 7.34 19.13 -3.69
CA PRO A 34 6.43 18.68 -2.66
C PRO A 34 6.65 17.19 -2.39
N ASP A 35 6.84 16.84 -1.11
CA ASP A 35 6.87 15.44 -0.69
C ASP A 35 5.47 14.85 -0.86
N LYS A 36 5.22 14.11 -1.95
CA LYS A 36 3.95 13.43 -2.20
C LYS A 36 3.85 12.11 -1.45
N PHE A 37 4.98 11.42 -1.26
CA PHE A 37 5.04 10.22 -0.44
C PHE A 37 5.44 10.57 0.98
N SER A 38 4.66 10.13 1.96
CA SER A 38 5.05 10.24 3.37
C SER A 38 6.22 9.31 3.68
N LYS A 39 6.97 9.59 4.74
CA LYS A 39 8.04 8.69 5.21
C LYS A 39 7.52 7.28 5.51
N ASP A 40 6.28 7.17 5.98
CA ASP A 40 5.64 5.88 6.27
C ASP A 40 5.30 5.13 4.99
N ASN A 41 4.87 5.83 3.92
CA ASN A 41 4.64 5.22 2.62
C ASN A 41 5.93 4.66 2.02
N LEU A 42 7.03 5.43 2.06
CA LEU A 42 8.33 4.96 1.57
C LEU A 42 8.87 3.78 2.39
N ARG A 43 8.65 3.79 3.72
CA ARG A 43 9.00 2.66 4.58
C ARG A 43 8.18 1.41 4.24
N ALA A 44 6.88 1.58 4.03
CA ALA A 44 5.99 0.50 3.62
C ALA A 44 6.40 -0.10 2.27
N LEU A 45 6.70 0.75 1.27
CA LEU A 45 7.24 0.30 0.00
C LEU A 45 8.55 -0.49 0.17
N ARG A 46 9.45 -0.03 1.03
CA ARG A 46 10.69 -0.75 1.34
C ARG A 46 10.43 -2.15 1.92
N ASP A 47 9.49 -2.26 2.85
CA ASP A 47 9.19 -3.54 3.51
C ASP A 47 8.56 -4.55 2.56
N ILE A 48 7.63 -4.12 1.69
CA ILE A 48 7.03 -4.95 0.64
C ILE A 48 8.13 -5.49 -0.28
N HIS A 49 8.96 -4.58 -0.78
CA HIS A 49 9.97 -4.93 -1.77
C HIS A 49 11.19 -5.64 -1.17
N ARG A 50 11.35 -5.63 0.15
CA ARG A 50 12.29 -6.51 0.84
C ARG A 50 11.84 -7.97 0.79
N GLU A 51 10.55 -8.24 0.95
CA GLU A 51 10.02 -9.60 0.79
C GLU A 51 10.08 -10.05 -0.67
N PHE A 52 9.73 -9.15 -1.60
CA PHE A 52 9.91 -9.38 -3.04
C PHE A 52 11.36 -9.73 -3.39
N SER A 53 12.35 -8.98 -2.88
CA SER A 53 13.76 -9.24 -3.19
C SER A 53 14.23 -10.62 -2.74
N LYS A 54 13.75 -11.11 -1.60
CA LYS A 54 14.02 -12.48 -1.14
C LYS A 54 13.38 -13.54 -2.04
N ALA A 55 12.11 -13.33 -2.41
CA ALA A 55 11.37 -14.24 -3.27
C ALA A 55 12.03 -14.37 -4.65
N ILE A 56 12.31 -13.23 -5.31
CA ILE A 56 12.90 -13.22 -6.64
C ILE A 56 14.34 -13.76 -6.63
N SER A 57 15.12 -13.54 -5.56
CA SER A 57 16.45 -14.13 -5.39
C SER A 57 16.38 -15.65 -5.41
N LEU A 58 15.40 -16.23 -4.72
CA LEU A 58 15.20 -17.70 -4.69
C LEU A 58 14.75 -18.22 -6.07
N ILE A 59 13.78 -17.56 -6.70
CA ILE A 59 13.25 -17.94 -8.02
C ILE A 59 14.37 -17.92 -9.07
N LEU A 60 15.11 -16.80 -9.15
CA LEU A 60 16.21 -16.67 -10.11
C LEU A 60 17.35 -17.61 -9.81
N SER A 61 17.68 -17.87 -8.55
CA SER A 61 18.71 -18.87 -8.19
C SER A 61 18.34 -20.26 -8.69
N GLY A 62 17.07 -20.67 -8.53
CA GLY A 62 16.57 -21.93 -9.06
C GLY A 62 16.58 -21.99 -10.59
N TYR A 63 16.14 -20.90 -11.23
CA TYR A 63 16.04 -20.80 -12.69
C TYR A 63 17.42 -20.83 -13.38
N LEU A 64 18.39 -20.10 -12.81
CA LEU A 64 19.76 -19.99 -13.36
C LEU A 64 20.70 -21.10 -12.84
N ARG A 65 20.29 -21.87 -11.83
CA ARG A 65 21.12 -22.84 -11.12
C ARG A 65 22.42 -22.21 -10.61
N MET A 66 22.31 -20.99 -10.08
CA MET A 66 23.38 -20.19 -9.50
C MET A 66 22.84 -19.40 -8.33
N ARG A 67 23.66 -19.11 -7.33
CA ARG A 67 23.26 -18.22 -6.23
C ARG A 67 23.07 -16.80 -6.78
N VAL A 68 21.86 -16.29 -6.67
CA VAL A 68 21.48 -14.92 -6.98
C VAL A 68 20.99 -14.27 -5.69
N GLU A 69 21.58 -13.14 -5.36
CA GLU A 69 21.18 -12.33 -4.21
C GLU A 69 20.76 -10.95 -4.71
N ILE A 70 19.56 -10.53 -4.31
CA ILE A 70 18.98 -9.25 -4.67
C ILE A 70 18.58 -8.57 -3.37
N GLU A 71 19.15 -7.41 -3.10
CA GLU A 71 18.88 -6.65 -1.90
C GLU A 71 18.44 -5.23 -2.23
N ILE A 72 17.43 -4.73 -1.50
CA ILE A 72 16.97 -3.36 -1.66
C ILE A 72 17.98 -2.40 -1.00
N VAL A 73 18.54 -1.50 -1.80
CA VAL A 73 19.52 -0.50 -1.35
C VAL A 73 18.81 0.76 -0.88
N SER A 74 17.93 1.31 -1.73
CA SER A 74 17.26 2.57 -1.43
C SER A 74 15.81 2.59 -1.92
N VAL A 75 15.01 3.45 -1.28
CA VAL A 75 13.67 3.84 -1.71
C VAL A 75 13.62 5.36 -1.59
N ASP A 76 13.60 6.03 -2.72
CA ASP A 76 13.70 7.48 -2.82
C ASP A 76 12.52 8.06 -3.58
N GLN A 77 12.17 9.31 -3.29
CA GLN A 77 11.25 10.05 -4.13
C GLN A 77 12.01 11.16 -4.86
N LEU A 78 11.75 11.29 -6.16
CA LEU A 78 12.35 12.30 -7.01
C LEU A 78 11.39 12.66 -8.16
N THR A 79 11.73 13.68 -8.94
CA THR A 79 10.97 13.97 -10.16
C THR A 79 11.31 12.96 -11.28
N TYR A 80 10.36 12.73 -12.18
CA TYR A 80 10.59 11.83 -13.31
C TYR A 80 11.78 12.25 -14.16
N GLU A 81 11.99 13.56 -14.35
CA GLU A 81 13.15 14.09 -15.07
C GLU A 81 14.47 13.77 -14.35
N GLU A 82 14.53 13.92 -13.03
CA GLU A 82 15.72 13.55 -12.23
C GLU A 82 15.97 12.05 -12.28
N PHE A 83 14.92 11.24 -12.23
CA PHE A 83 15.01 9.79 -12.40
C PHE A 83 15.66 9.43 -13.73
N VAL A 84 15.13 9.93 -14.85
CA VAL A 84 15.67 9.64 -16.19
C VAL A 84 17.12 10.09 -16.32
N ARG A 85 17.49 11.24 -15.74
CA ARG A 85 18.89 11.74 -15.76
C ARG A 85 19.85 10.97 -14.86
N SER A 86 19.34 10.37 -13.78
CA SER A 86 20.17 9.64 -12.80
C SER A 86 20.50 8.21 -13.22
N MET A 87 19.77 7.67 -14.20
CA MET A 87 19.93 6.28 -14.61
C MET A 87 21.17 6.07 -15.48
N PRO A 88 21.94 4.99 -15.21
CA PRO A 88 23.07 4.63 -16.05
C PRO A 88 22.61 4.20 -17.44
N SER A 89 23.48 4.35 -18.42
CA SER A 89 23.29 3.84 -19.79
C SER A 89 24.52 2.98 -20.14
N PRO A 90 24.36 1.82 -20.79
CA PRO A 90 23.12 1.22 -21.30
C PRO A 90 22.34 0.46 -20.21
N ILE A 91 21.02 0.48 -20.33
CA ILE A 91 20.10 -0.20 -19.43
C ILE A 91 18.93 -0.75 -20.23
N SER A 92 18.42 -1.92 -19.84
CA SER A 92 17.17 -2.45 -20.42
C SER A 92 16.00 -2.10 -19.55
N VAL A 93 14.97 -1.52 -20.14
CA VAL A 93 13.80 -0.99 -19.45
C VAL A 93 12.55 -1.75 -19.87
N GLY A 94 11.99 -2.54 -18.95
CA GLY A 94 10.69 -3.14 -19.11
C GLY A 94 9.58 -2.19 -18.66
N VAL A 95 8.56 -2.02 -19.49
CA VAL A 95 7.33 -1.29 -19.15
C VAL A 95 6.25 -2.30 -18.83
N PHE A 96 5.55 -2.11 -17.70
CA PHE A 96 4.45 -2.96 -17.30
C PHE A 96 3.37 -2.17 -16.57
N GLU A 97 2.20 -2.76 -16.41
CA GLU A 97 1.06 -2.22 -15.67
C GLU A 97 0.61 -3.21 -14.59
N PHE A 98 0.02 -2.68 -13.54
CA PHE A 98 -0.68 -3.47 -12.52
C PHE A 98 -2.19 -3.19 -12.60
N GLU A 99 -2.95 -4.08 -13.19
CA GLU A 99 -4.41 -4.00 -13.15
C GLU A 99 -4.91 -4.35 -11.72
N PRO A 100 -5.83 -3.58 -11.10
CA PRO A 100 -6.62 -2.47 -11.64
C PRO A 100 -6.00 -1.06 -11.45
N LEU A 101 -4.72 -0.92 -11.12
CA LEU A 101 -4.08 0.38 -10.96
C LEU A 101 -3.92 1.05 -12.33
N SER A 102 -4.11 2.38 -12.36
CA SER A 102 -3.98 3.14 -13.60
C SER A 102 -2.57 3.70 -13.74
N GLY A 103 -1.90 3.39 -14.85
CA GLY A 103 -0.59 3.91 -15.21
C GLY A 103 0.47 2.84 -15.35
N GLN A 104 1.61 3.26 -15.91
CA GLN A 104 2.72 2.37 -16.27
C GLN A 104 3.84 2.46 -15.25
N ILE A 105 4.50 1.34 -15.02
CA ILE A 105 5.61 1.16 -14.08
C ILE A 105 6.83 0.76 -14.90
N LEU A 106 8.00 1.28 -14.53
CA LEU A 106 9.25 0.98 -15.20
C LEU A 106 10.11 0.03 -14.36
N LEU A 107 10.66 -0.97 -15.01
CA LEU A 107 11.63 -1.90 -14.46
C LEU A 107 12.94 -1.77 -15.26
N GLY A 108 13.95 -1.16 -14.68
CA GLY A 108 15.26 -1.03 -15.27
C GLY A 108 16.22 -2.10 -14.77
N ILE A 109 16.92 -2.77 -15.67
CA ILE A 109 17.93 -3.78 -15.36
C ILE A 109 19.22 -3.38 -16.05
N SER A 110 20.32 -3.25 -15.30
CA SER A 110 21.62 -2.92 -15.87
C SER A 110 22.05 -4.00 -16.87
N PHE A 111 22.77 -3.56 -17.91
CA PHE A 111 23.22 -4.45 -18.98
C PHE A 111 24.00 -5.65 -18.45
N GLU A 112 24.86 -5.43 -17.47
CA GLU A 112 25.72 -6.47 -16.86
C GLU A 112 24.88 -7.56 -16.22
N VAL A 113 23.85 -7.19 -15.44
CA VAL A 113 22.94 -8.13 -14.78
C VAL A 113 22.19 -8.94 -15.83
N LEU A 114 21.57 -8.24 -16.81
CA LEU A 114 20.75 -8.90 -17.81
C LEU A 114 21.59 -9.81 -18.72
N SER A 115 22.75 -9.34 -19.14
CA SER A 115 23.69 -10.11 -19.98
C SER A 115 24.18 -11.39 -19.25
N CYS A 116 24.51 -11.29 -17.96
CA CYS A 116 24.87 -12.46 -17.14
C CYS A 116 23.72 -13.48 -17.09
N ILE A 117 22.49 -13.00 -16.84
CA ILE A 117 21.30 -13.87 -16.78
C ILE A 117 21.05 -14.53 -18.13
N VAL A 118 21.05 -13.78 -19.22
CA VAL A 118 20.82 -14.27 -20.58
C VAL A 118 21.92 -15.28 -21.00
N ASN A 119 23.20 -14.94 -20.76
CA ASN A 119 24.31 -15.85 -21.02
C ASN A 119 24.10 -17.20 -20.29
N ARG A 120 23.68 -17.16 -19.04
CA ARG A 120 23.40 -18.35 -18.25
C ARG A 120 22.22 -19.16 -18.78
N MET A 121 21.16 -18.49 -19.25
CA MET A 121 20.01 -19.13 -19.89
C MET A 121 20.37 -19.84 -21.19
N LEU A 122 21.36 -19.32 -21.91
CA LEU A 122 21.91 -19.94 -23.14
C LEU A 122 22.89 -21.08 -22.86
N GLY A 123 23.12 -21.42 -21.58
CA GLY A 123 24.03 -22.51 -21.18
C GLY A 123 25.48 -22.08 -20.95
N GLY A 124 25.76 -20.79 -20.97
CA GLY A 124 27.08 -20.25 -20.65
C GLY A 124 27.40 -20.28 -19.16
N THR A 125 28.61 -19.85 -18.80
CA THR A 125 29.12 -19.83 -17.42
C THR A 125 28.60 -18.64 -16.60
N GLY A 126 27.89 -17.67 -17.21
CA GLY A 126 27.47 -16.42 -16.56
C GLY A 126 28.59 -15.39 -16.50
N THR A 127 29.69 -15.58 -17.22
CA THR A 127 30.74 -14.57 -17.38
C THR A 127 30.32 -13.55 -18.43
N ILE A 128 30.56 -12.27 -18.15
CA ILE A 128 30.26 -11.17 -19.06
C ILE A 128 31.53 -10.85 -19.82
N ASP A 129 31.50 -10.95 -21.16
CA ASP A 129 32.44 -10.26 -22.04
C ASP A 129 31.90 -8.83 -22.19
N ALA A 130 32.46 -7.93 -21.39
CA ALA A 130 31.80 -6.68 -21.01
C ALA A 130 32.10 -5.54 -21.96
N GLN A 131 31.64 -5.58 -23.20
CA GLN A 131 31.32 -4.33 -23.90
C GLN A 131 29.82 -4.14 -23.89
N ALA A 132 29.38 -3.09 -23.19
CA ALA A 132 28.02 -2.67 -23.18
C ALA A 132 27.54 -2.38 -24.63
N ARG A 133 26.53 -3.11 -25.08
CA ARG A 133 25.93 -3.02 -26.41
C ARG A 133 24.42 -3.23 -26.33
N GLU A 134 23.75 -2.90 -27.39
CA GLU A 134 22.33 -3.26 -27.52
C GLU A 134 22.13 -4.78 -27.54
N LEU A 135 21.00 -5.23 -27.00
CA LEU A 135 20.62 -6.63 -26.99
C LEU A 135 20.17 -7.06 -28.39
N THR A 136 20.59 -8.25 -28.80
CA THR A 136 20.07 -8.91 -30.01
C THR A 136 18.63 -9.35 -29.82
N ASP A 137 17.90 -9.63 -30.90
CA ASP A 137 16.50 -10.08 -30.84
C ASP A 137 16.30 -11.33 -30.00
N ILE A 138 17.26 -12.27 -30.03
CA ILE A 138 17.24 -13.49 -29.21
C ILE A 138 17.42 -13.11 -27.72
N GLU A 139 18.35 -12.21 -27.41
CA GLU A 139 18.58 -11.74 -26.06
C GLU A 139 17.37 -10.95 -25.54
N LYS A 140 16.73 -10.13 -26.37
CA LYS A 140 15.48 -9.43 -26.04
C LYS A 140 14.33 -10.42 -25.72
N ALA A 141 14.22 -11.50 -26.48
CA ALA A 141 13.22 -12.54 -26.22
C ALA A 141 13.45 -13.26 -24.87
N LEU A 142 14.71 -13.50 -24.52
CA LEU A 142 15.09 -14.08 -23.22
C LEU A 142 14.93 -13.07 -22.08
N ALA A 143 15.31 -11.82 -22.29
CA ALA A 143 15.10 -10.73 -21.34
C ALA A 143 13.61 -10.58 -20.99
N LYS A 144 12.72 -10.63 -21.98
CA LYS A 144 11.29 -10.60 -21.75
C LYS A 144 10.80 -11.72 -20.82
N LYS A 145 11.37 -12.94 -20.92
CA LYS A 145 11.03 -14.03 -20.01
C LYS A 145 11.46 -13.72 -18.58
N VAL A 146 12.67 -13.17 -18.40
CA VAL A 146 13.16 -12.77 -17.07
C VAL A 146 12.30 -11.66 -16.47
N ILE A 147 11.95 -10.64 -17.26
CA ILE A 147 11.09 -9.55 -16.86
C ILE A 147 9.72 -10.07 -16.42
N ASN A 148 9.11 -11.00 -17.14
CA ASN A 148 7.84 -11.60 -16.76
C ASN A 148 7.94 -12.37 -15.43
N ILE A 149 9.04 -13.07 -15.17
CA ILE A 149 9.29 -13.75 -13.87
C ILE A 149 9.36 -12.70 -12.75
N ILE A 150 10.04 -11.57 -12.99
CA ILE A 150 10.15 -10.47 -12.02
C ILE A 150 8.77 -9.86 -11.76
N ILE A 151 8.00 -9.55 -12.81
CA ILE A 151 6.65 -8.98 -12.70
C ILE A 151 5.73 -9.92 -11.91
N GLN A 152 5.76 -11.22 -12.19
CA GLN A 152 4.95 -12.19 -11.47
C GLN A 152 5.33 -12.28 -9.98
N SER A 153 6.61 -12.29 -9.66
CA SER A 153 7.08 -12.26 -8.27
C SER A 153 6.70 -10.95 -7.55
N LEU A 154 6.69 -9.84 -8.30
CA LEU A 154 6.26 -8.54 -7.78
C LEU A 154 4.74 -8.54 -7.52
N GLU A 155 3.95 -9.08 -8.44
CA GLU A 155 2.51 -9.30 -8.30
C GLU A 155 2.19 -10.09 -7.01
N ASP A 156 2.87 -11.23 -6.79
CA ASP A 156 2.69 -12.05 -5.59
C ASP A 156 2.96 -11.26 -4.31
N SER A 157 3.97 -10.39 -4.33
CA SER A 157 4.30 -9.55 -3.18
C SER A 157 3.28 -8.46 -2.93
N TRP A 158 2.73 -7.85 -3.98
CA TRP A 158 1.70 -6.83 -3.89
C TRP A 158 0.31 -7.39 -3.56
N ASN A 159 0.01 -8.63 -3.95
CA ASN A 159 -1.23 -9.33 -3.62
C ASN A 159 -1.45 -9.51 -2.12
N THR A 160 -0.41 -9.33 -1.29
CA THR A 160 -0.53 -9.29 0.17
C THR A 160 -1.22 -8.02 0.69
N ILE A 161 -1.33 -6.97 -0.15
CA ILE A 161 -1.88 -5.66 0.22
C ILE A 161 -3.15 -5.38 -0.57
N ILE A 162 -3.06 -5.48 -1.88
CA ILE A 162 -4.15 -5.31 -2.82
C ILE A 162 -4.02 -6.37 -3.93
N PRO A 163 -5.14 -6.93 -4.41
CA PRO A 163 -5.10 -7.82 -5.55
C PRO A 163 -4.71 -7.04 -6.82
N VAL A 164 -3.59 -7.41 -7.42
CA VAL A 164 -3.10 -6.85 -8.68
C VAL A 164 -2.74 -7.96 -9.65
N THR A 165 -2.78 -7.66 -10.94
CA THR A 165 -2.29 -8.53 -12.01
C THR A 165 -1.31 -7.77 -12.88
N GLY A 166 -0.11 -8.30 -13.01
CA GLY A 166 0.97 -7.68 -13.77
C GLY A 166 0.87 -7.96 -15.27
N LYS A 167 0.90 -6.92 -16.10
CA LYS A 167 0.86 -7.03 -17.54
C LYS A 167 2.07 -6.36 -18.17
N PHE A 168 2.95 -7.16 -18.80
CA PHE A 168 4.07 -6.66 -19.56
C PHE A 168 3.60 -5.94 -20.84
N ILE A 169 4.18 -4.76 -21.13
CA ILE A 169 3.85 -3.92 -22.30
C ILE A 169 4.98 -3.94 -23.31
N SER A 170 6.13 -3.38 -22.95
CA SER A 170 7.27 -3.24 -23.86
C SER A 170 8.61 -3.42 -23.17
N LEU A 171 9.66 -3.61 -23.98
CA LEU A 171 11.06 -3.61 -23.57
C LEU A 171 11.82 -2.64 -24.47
N ASP A 172 12.48 -1.68 -23.84
CA ASP A 172 13.29 -0.66 -24.49
C ASP A 172 14.71 -0.66 -23.93
N ASP A 173 15.65 -0.10 -24.68
CA ASP A 173 17.06 -0.07 -24.30
C ASP A 173 17.48 1.28 -23.65
N ASN A 174 16.52 2.21 -23.49
CA ASN A 174 16.76 3.53 -22.92
C ASN A 174 15.52 4.13 -22.26
N TYR A 175 15.67 4.74 -21.07
CA TYR A 175 14.61 5.51 -20.41
C TYR A 175 14.15 6.74 -21.18
N GLN A 176 15.02 7.35 -21.99
CA GLN A 176 14.71 8.57 -22.75
C GLN A 176 13.66 8.36 -23.84
N SER A 177 13.52 7.12 -24.35
CA SER A 177 12.51 6.75 -25.33
C SER A 177 11.12 6.50 -24.72
N ILE A 178 11.04 6.40 -23.38
CA ILE A 178 9.84 6.01 -22.67
C ILE A 178 9.31 7.22 -21.88
N GLN A 179 8.05 7.55 -22.07
CA GLN A 179 7.39 8.61 -21.33
C GLN A 179 6.15 8.05 -20.60
N VAL A 180 6.33 7.64 -19.33
CA VAL A 180 5.23 7.14 -18.48
C VAL A 180 4.68 8.19 -17.53
N ALA A 181 5.40 9.30 -17.38
CA ALA A 181 5.03 10.41 -16.50
C ALA A 181 5.49 11.74 -17.08
N THR A 182 4.96 12.85 -16.59
CA THR A 182 5.46 14.20 -16.95
C THR A 182 6.76 14.51 -16.22
N ALA A 183 7.60 15.39 -16.81
CA ALA A 183 8.94 15.69 -16.27
C ALA A 183 8.96 16.09 -14.79
N GLY A 184 7.97 16.89 -14.37
CA GLY A 184 7.84 17.36 -12.98
C GLY A 184 7.06 16.42 -12.05
N GLU A 185 6.59 15.30 -12.55
CA GLU A 185 5.83 14.33 -11.76
C GLU A 185 6.71 13.59 -10.77
N ILE A 186 6.22 13.41 -9.54
CA ILE A 186 6.95 12.70 -8.50
C ILE A 186 6.83 11.20 -8.72
N VAL A 187 7.96 10.51 -8.63
CA VAL A 187 8.05 9.05 -8.70
C VAL A 187 8.70 8.48 -7.45
N ALA A 188 8.32 7.27 -7.07
CA ALA A 188 9.05 6.47 -6.09
C ALA A 188 10.03 5.55 -6.85
N LEU A 189 11.31 5.73 -6.58
CA LEU A 189 12.39 4.92 -7.13
C LEU A 189 12.87 3.92 -6.09
N LEU A 190 12.80 2.66 -6.43
CA LEU A 190 13.36 1.57 -5.64
C LEU A 190 14.59 1.02 -6.35
N THR A 191 15.72 1.01 -5.67
CA THR A 191 16.99 0.52 -6.22
C THR A 191 17.42 -0.74 -5.49
N PHE A 192 17.83 -1.73 -6.27
CA PHE A 192 18.28 -3.03 -5.78
C PHE A 192 19.68 -3.32 -6.31
N GLU A 193 20.52 -3.87 -5.46
CA GLU A 193 21.80 -4.44 -5.82
C GLU A 193 21.62 -5.92 -6.18
N VAL A 194 22.29 -6.36 -7.24
CA VAL A 194 22.25 -7.74 -7.71
C VAL A 194 23.64 -8.36 -7.63
N GLN A 195 23.73 -9.44 -6.89
CA GLN A 195 24.94 -10.26 -6.79
C GLN A 195 24.65 -11.66 -7.35
N ILE A 196 25.52 -12.14 -8.24
CA ILE A 196 25.42 -13.48 -8.84
C ILE A 196 26.72 -14.24 -8.55
N ALA A 197 26.60 -15.44 -8.00
CA ALA A 197 27.73 -16.28 -7.58
C ALA A 197 28.72 -15.56 -6.63
N GLY A 198 28.23 -14.68 -5.77
CA GLY A 198 29.02 -13.90 -4.82
C GLY A 198 29.83 -12.75 -5.42
N LYS A 199 29.53 -12.34 -6.66
CA LYS A 199 30.09 -11.18 -7.31
C LYS A 199 29.02 -10.12 -7.51
N HIS A 200 29.37 -8.86 -7.30
CA HIS A 200 28.50 -7.72 -7.65
C HIS A 200 28.44 -7.57 -9.16
N TYR A 201 27.23 -7.58 -9.72
CA TYR A 201 27.03 -7.44 -11.18
C TYR A 201 26.41 -6.13 -11.57
N GLY A 202 25.60 -5.51 -10.74
CA GLY A 202 24.98 -4.24 -11.04
C GLY A 202 23.70 -3.98 -10.27
N LEU A 203 22.90 -3.10 -10.81
CA LEU A 203 21.68 -2.63 -10.20
C LEU A 203 20.46 -3.02 -11.03
N PHE A 204 19.35 -3.23 -10.35
CA PHE A 204 18.06 -3.13 -10.99
C PHE A 204 17.17 -2.13 -10.22
N SER A 205 16.23 -1.50 -10.90
CA SER A 205 15.41 -0.44 -10.33
C SER A 205 13.96 -0.57 -10.76
N ILE A 206 13.04 -0.20 -9.85
CA ILE A 206 11.62 -0.09 -10.15
C ILE A 206 11.20 1.36 -9.90
N CYS A 207 10.54 1.96 -10.89
CA CYS A 207 10.04 3.32 -10.82
C CYS A 207 8.51 3.29 -10.85
N PHE A 208 7.90 3.75 -9.76
CA PHE A 208 6.46 3.91 -9.64
C PHE A 208 6.08 5.39 -9.74
N PRO A 209 5.43 5.83 -10.82
CA PRO A 209 4.81 7.16 -10.84
C PRO A 209 3.77 7.33 -9.72
N TYR A 210 3.71 8.54 -9.13
CA TYR A 210 2.78 8.82 -8.03
C TYR A 210 1.33 8.45 -8.35
N PRO A 211 0.75 8.74 -9.54
CA PRO A 211 -0.63 8.40 -9.86
C PRO A 211 -0.93 6.90 -9.77
N VAL A 212 0.06 6.04 -10.07
CA VAL A 212 -0.11 4.58 -9.96
C VAL A 212 -0.35 4.16 -8.50
N LEU A 213 0.37 4.80 -7.58
CA LEU A 213 0.31 4.48 -6.15
C LEU A 213 -0.74 5.28 -5.38
N GLU A 214 -1.24 6.40 -5.91
CA GLU A 214 -2.13 7.32 -5.21
C GLU A 214 -3.34 6.63 -4.60
N THR A 215 -3.98 5.73 -5.36
CA THR A 215 -5.17 4.99 -4.91
C THR A 215 -4.88 4.00 -3.78
N VAL A 216 -3.63 3.58 -3.63
CA VAL A 216 -3.22 2.56 -2.64
C VAL A 216 -2.42 3.14 -1.47
N LEU A 217 -2.09 4.44 -1.49
CA LEU A 217 -1.30 5.08 -0.44
C LEU A 217 -1.95 4.95 0.96
N THR A 218 -3.28 4.97 1.03
CA THR A 218 -4.02 4.75 2.28
C THR A 218 -3.83 3.35 2.84
N HIS A 219 -3.67 2.35 1.97
CA HIS A 219 -3.42 0.96 2.35
C HIS A 219 -1.93 0.69 2.65
N LEU A 220 -1.04 1.57 2.19
CA LEU A 220 0.41 1.47 2.41
C LEU A 220 0.86 2.00 3.78
N SER A 221 -0.03 2.51 4.62
CA SER A 221 0.37 2.91 5.98
C SER A 221 0.85 1.69 6.77
N THR A 222 1.96 1.85 7.51
CA THR A 222 2.59 0.77 8.30
C THR A 222 1.63 0.07 9.25
N GLN A 223 0.62 0.77 9.77
CA GLN A 223 -0.42 0.18 10.61
C GLN A 223 -1.26 -0.86 9.87
N HIS A 224 -1.61 -0.63 8.60
CA HIS A 224 -2.37 -1.60 7.80
C HIS A 224 -1.53 -2.83 7.41
N ILE A 225 -0.25 -2.65 7.10
CA ILE A 225 0.63 -3.77 6.75
C ILE A 225 0.85 -4.72 7.94
N PHE A 226 1.00 -4.18 9.16
CA PHE A 226 1.10 -5.00 10.36
C PHE A 226 -0.23 -5.69 10.72
N GLN A 227 -1.37 -5.04 10.50
CA GLN A 227 -2.69 -5.64 10.68
C GLN A 227 -2.94 -6.74 9.64
N THR A 228 -2.51 -6.55 8.39
CA THR A 228 -2.70 -7.52 7.31
C THR A 228 -1.76 -8.72 7.45
N LYS A 229 -0.50 -8.53 7.89
CA LYS A 229 0.41 -9.67 8.20
C LYS A 229 -0.10 -10.54 9.37
N GLY A 230 -0.94 -9.98 10.24
CA GLY A 230 -1.69 -10.76 11.25
C GLY A 230 -2.96 -11.42 10.71
N LEU A 231 -3.41 -11.07 9.51
CA LEU A 231 -4.71 -11.44 8.94
C LEU A 231 -4.65 -12.31 7.67
N ILE A 232 -3.46 -12.67 7.18
CA ILE A 232 -3.35 -13.75 6.18
C ILE A 232 -3.43 -15.09 6.93
N ALA A 233 -4.55 -15.26 7.61
CA ALA A 233 -5.06 -16.56 7.94
C ALA A 233 -5.41 -17.27 6.63
N SER A 234 -4.97 -18.51 6.46
CA SER A 234 -5.39 -19.36 5.34
C SER A 234 -6.92 -19.29 5.22
N ASN A 235 -7.48 -19.56 4.04
CA ASN A 235 -8.93 -19.62 3.87
C ASN A 235 -9.61 -20.47 4.95
N ASP A 236 -8.95 -21.51 5.45
CA ASP A 236 -9.37 -22.36 6.56
C ASP A 236 -9.42 -21.59 7.92
N GLU A 237 -8.44 -20.74 8.19
CA GLU A 237 -8.42 -19.92 9.42
C GLU A 237 -9.45 -18.80 9.35
N ARG A 238 -9.66 -18.22 8.17
CA ARG A 238 -10.73 -17.23 7.92
C ARG A 238 -12.12 -17.86 8.12
N MET A 239 -12.33 -19.07 7.61
CA MET A 239 -13.59 -19.82 7.84
C MET A 239 -13.78 -20.19 9.31
N LYS A 240 -12.72 -20.59 10.00
CA LYS A 240 -12.74 -20.84 11.46
C LYS A 240 -13.02 -19.56 12.25
N MET A 241 -12.48 -18.42 11.81
CA MET A 241 -12.73 -17.12 12.45
C MET A 241 -14.17 -16.66 12.22
N ILE A 242 -14.71 -16.79 11.01
CA ILE A 242 -16.11 -16.53 10.68
C ILE A 242 -17.03 -17.44 11.52
N SER A 243 -16.70 -18.72 11.66
CA SER A 243 -17.49 -19.65 12.48
C SER A 243 -17.48 -19.29 13.97
N LYS A 244 -16.34 -18.81 14.50
CA LYS A 244 -16.22 -18.31 15.87
C LYS A 244 -16.99 -17.00 16.06
N LEU A 245 -16.96 -16.09 15.08
CA LEU A 245 -17.75 -14.85 15.10
C LEU A 245 -19.25 -15.16 15.08
N ASN A 246 -19.69 -16.12 14.27
CA ASN A 246 -21.08 -16.55 14.22
C ASN A 246 -21.56 -17.21 15.52
N SER A 247 -20.67 -17.74 16.35
CA SER A 247 -20.98 -18.32 17.65
C SER A 247 -20.84 -17.34 18.83
N SER A 248 -20.41 -16.10 18.56
CA SER A 248 -20.24 -15.08 19.59
C SER A 248 -21.59 -14.51 20.01
N ASN A 249 -21.83 -14.46 21.32
CA ASN A 249 -23.03 -13.83 21.88
C ASN A 249 -22.80 -12.31 21.95
N VAL A 250 -23.83 -11.57 21.54
CA VAL A 250 -23.85 -10.10 21.67
C VAL A 250 -25.04 -9.68 22.52
N ASP A 251 -24.81 -8.70 23.38
CA ASP A 251 -25.88 -8.16 24.23
C ASP A 251 -26.80 -7.26 23.42
N LEU A 252 -28.07 -7.62 23.37
CA LEU A 252 -29.12 -6.79 22.79
C LEU A 252 -29.93 -6.13 23.90
N ARG A 253 -30.02 -4.80 23.88
CA ARG A 253 -30.85 -4.01 24.79
C ARG A 253 -31.88 -3.23 23.98
N VAL A 254 -33.15 -3.42 24.31
CA VAL A 254 -34.27 -2.68 23.74
C VAL A 254 -34.73 -1.63 24.75
N GLN A 255 -34.61 -0.36 24.35
CA GLN A 255 -35.04 0.75 25.20
C GLN A 255 -36.50 1.08 24.88
N PHE A 256 -37.40 0.86 25.83
CA PHE A 256 -38.84 1.13 25.68
C PHE A 256 -39.17 2.61 25.71
N GLY A 257 -38.35 3.40 26.41
CA GLY A 257 -38.53 4.84 26.50
C GLY A 257 -37.63 5.44 27.57
N SER A 258 -37.74 6.74 27.74
CA SER A 258 -37.11 7.51 28.82
C SER A 258 -38.14 8.42 29.46
N CYS A 259 -37.87 8.85 30.67
CA CYS A 259 -38.60 9.93 31.31
C CYS A 259 -37.64 10.73 32.18
N SER A 260 -37.94 11.99 32.38
CA SER A 260 -37.25 12.85 33.32
C SER A 260 -38.15 13.10 34.51
N ILE A 261 -37.68 12.77 35.72
CA ILE A 261 -38.37 13.02 36.96
C ILE A 261 -37.49 13.90 37.86
N THR A 262 -38.11 14.61 38.81
CA THR A 262 -37.35 15.37 39.80
C THR A 262 -36.73 14.43 40.83
N LEU A 263 -35.69 14.88 41.52
CA LEU A 263 -35.09 14.09 42.61
C LEU A 263 -36.10 13.84 43.78
N ASP A 264 -36.98 14.80 44.00
CA ASP A 264 -38.02 14.70 45.05
C ASP A 264 -39.05 13.62 44.70
N ASP A 265 -39.55 13.62 43.45
CA ASP A 265 -40.42 12.58 42.94
C ASP A 265 -39.77 11.20 42.98
N PHE A 266 -38.46 11.12 42.62
CA PHE A 266 -37.71 9.87 42.68
C PHE A 266 -37.60 9.30 44.10
N LEU A 267 -37.37 10.17 45.08
CA LEU A 267 -37.27 9.73 46.50
C LEU A 267 -38.60 9.30 47.09
N GLN A 268 -39.73 9.72 46.51
CA GLN A 268 -41.08 9.39 46.97
C GLN A 268 -41.68 8.18 46.23
N LEU A 269 -40.98 7.60 45.23
CA LEU A 269 -41.48 6.44 44.50
C LEU A 269 -41.71 5.24 45.43
N THR A 270 -42.87 4.66 45.30
CA THR A 270 -43.29 3.48 46.01
C THR A 270 -43.76 2.36 45.08
N GLU A 271 -43.79 1.13 45.58
CA GLU A 271 -44.29 -0.01 44.82
C GLU A 271 -45.77 0.18 44.44
N GLY A 272 -46.07 0.17 43.15
CA GLY A 272 -47.40 0.45 42.59
C GLY A 272 -47.52 1.76 41.83
N ASP A 273 -46.53 2.64 41.91
CA ASP A 273 -46.54 3.92 41.16
C ASP A 273 -46.38 3.69 39.67
N ILE A 274 -47.03 4.56 38.89
CA ILE A 274 -47.01 4.50 37.43
C ILE A 274 -46.11 5.60 36.89
N ILE A 275 -45.03 5.23 36.25
CA ILE A 275 -44.13 6.17 35.59
C ILE A 275 -44.52 6.29 34.10
N LYS A 276 -44.86 7.50 33.67
CA LYS A 276 -45.17 7.79 32.27
C LYS A 276 -43.87 7.99 31.49
N LEU A 277 -43.68 7.21 30.40
CA LEU A 277 -42.56 7.39 29.49
C LEU A 277 -42.87 8.44 28.40
N ASP A 278 -41.83 9.03 27.83
CA ASP A 278 -41.93 10.06 26.79
C ASP A 278 -42.37 9.49 25.43
N ASN A 279 -42.13 8.20 25.18
CA ASN A 279 -42.49 7.53 23.93
C ASN A 279 -43.99 7.16 23.90
N LYS A 280 -44.56 7.26 22.67
CA LYS A 280 -45.93 6.75 22.41
C LYS A 280 -45.87 5.24 22.11
N VAL A 281 -46.99 4.54 22.38
CA VAL A 281 -47.09 3.11 22.12
C VAL A 281 -46.83 2.71 20.66
N GLN A 282 -46.99 3.65 19.74
CA GLN A 282 -46.81 3.43 18.28
C GLN A 282 -45.40 3.79 17.78
N ASP A 283 -44.56 4.40 18.63
CA ASP A 283 -43.22 4.81 18.25
C ASP A 283 -42.29 3.58 18.12
N ASP A 284 -41.36 3.64 17.18
CA ASP A 284 -40.35 2.61 17.05
C ASP A 284 -39.35 2.67 18.19
N LEU A 285 -39.01 1.53 18.75
CA LEU A 285 -38.06 1.38 19.84
C LEU A 285 -36.63 1.30 19.31
N ILE A 286 -35.67 1.82 20.08
CA ILE A 286 -34.26 1.72 19.74
C ILE A 286 -33.67 0.43 20.28
N VAL A 287 -33.06 -0.37 19.40
CA VAL A 287 -32.31 -1.57 19.77
C VAL A 287 -30.81 -1.23 19.74
N ARG A 288 -30.20 -1.43 20.91
CA ARG A 288 -28.74 -1.27 21.06
C ARG A 288 -28.04 -2.62 21.07
N VAL A 289 -26.95 -2.71 20.33
CA VAL A 289 -26.04 -3.86 20.31
C VAL A 289 -24.76 -3.43 20.98
N ASN A 290 -24.36 -4.06 22.08
CA ASN A 290 -23.19 -3.67 22.89
C ASN A 290 -23.13 -2.17 23.24
N GLY A 291 -24.30 -1.53 23.43
CA GLY A 291 -24.41 -0.12 23.79
C GLY A 291 -24.61 0.84 22.62
N GLU A 292 -24.33 0.45 21.38
CA GLU A 292 -24.54 1.25 20.17
C GLU A 292 -25.94 1.04 19.57
N LYS A 293 -26.58 2.12 19.10
CA LYS A 293 -27.85 2.07 18.37
C LYS A 293 -27.64 1.37 17.02
N LYS A 294 -28.35 0.28 16.74
CA LYS A 294 -28.18 -0.47 15.47
C LYS A 294 -29.48 -0.74 14.73
N PHE A 295 -30.62 -0.77 15.42
CA PHE A 295 -31.90 -1.08 14.77
C PHE A 295 -33.03 -0.29 15.41
N PHE A 296 -34.13 -0.11 14.63
CA PHE A 296 -35.45 0.24 15.10
C PHE A 296 -36.31 -1.01 15.18
N ALA A 297 -37.20 -1.06 16.17
CA ALA A 297 -38.04 -2.23 16.38
C ALA A 297 -39.41 -1.88 16.97
N ARG A 298 -40.42 -2.71 16.74
CA ARG A 298 -41.73 -2.61 17.36
C ARG A 298 -41.92 -3.71 18.37
N PRO A 299 -42.48 -3.39 19.56
CA PRO A 299 -42.78 -4.40 20.58
C PRO A 299 -43.93 -5.27 20.14
N GLY A 300 -43.94 -6.51 20.59
CA GLY A 300 -44.99 -7.47 20.37
C GLY A 300 -44.90 -8.65 21.30
N THR A 301 -45.86 -9.57 21.19
CA THR A 301 -45.90 -10.80 22.00
C THR A 301 -45.99 -12.02 21.10
N ILE A 302 -45.15 -13.04 21.34
CA ILE A 302 -45.23 -14.35 20.70
C ILE A 302 -45.31 -15.42 21.78
N LYS A 303 -46.37 -16.23 21.75
CA LYS A 303 -46.55 -17.34 22.70
C LYS A 303 -46.34 -16.97 24.19
N ASN A 304 -46.90 -15.85 24.62
CA ASN A 304 -46.77 -15.28 25.96
C ASN A 304 -45.39 -14.70 26.33
N ASN A 305 -44.44 -14.61 25.41
CA ASN A 305 -43.16 -13.95 25.60
C ASN A 305 -43.18 -12.56 24.95
N ILE A 306 -42.58 -11.57 25.62
CA ILE A 306 -42.36 -10.26 25.07
C ILE A 306 -41.26 -10.37 23.98
N CYS A 307 -41.52 -9.86 22.80
CA CYS A 307 -40.59 -9.87 21.70
C CYS A 307 -40.58 -8.51 20.98
N VAL A 308 -39.60 -8.28 20.17
CA VAL A 308 -39.51 -7.09 19.30
C VAL A 308 -39.30 -7.52 17.85
N LYS A 309 -40.04 -6.87 16.96
CA LYS A 309 -39.87 -7.03 15.52
C LYS A 309 -38.98 -5.90 14.98
N ILE A 310 -37.79 -6.23 14.45
CA ILE A 310 -36.92 -5.24 13.78
C ILE A 310 -37.65 -4.71 12.56
N THR A 311 -37.73 -3.37 12.47
CA THR A 311 -38.39 -2.66 11.38
C THR A 311 -37.38 -2.06 10.42
N GLU A 312 -36.30 -1.46 10.91
CA GLU A 312 -35.28 -0.78 10.09
C GLU A 312 -33.89 -0.92 10.74
N VAL A 313 -32.84 -0.82 9.90
CA VAL A 313 -31.44 -0.65 10.36
C VAL A 313 -31.23 0.82 10.71
N TYR A 314 -30.61 1.09 11.85
CA TYR A 314 -30.26 2.45 12.26
C TYR A 314 -29.13 2.98 11.39
N ASP A 315 -29.37 4.11 10.70
CA ASP A 315 -28.38 4.89 9.98
C ASP A 315 -28.44 6.34 10.53
N GLU A 316 -27.28 6.89 10.91
CA GLU A 316 -27.18 8.25 11.44
C GLU A 316 -27.74 9.32 10.47
N MET A 317 -27.64 9.09 9.16
CA MET A 317 -28.19 9.98 8.14
C MET A 317 -29.73 10.00 8.17
N HIS A 318 -30.36 8.87 8.49
CA HIS A 318 -31.83 8.76 8.60
C HIS A 318 -32.40 9.47 9.84
N GLU A 319 -31.67 9.52 10.96
CA GLU A 319 -32.10 10.24 12.18
C GLU A 319 -32.14 11.76 11.94
N LEU A 320 -31.17 12.31 11.21
CA LEU A 320 -31.14 13.73 10.84
C LEU A 320 -32.36 14.12 9.96
N LEU A 321 -32.79 13.27 9.06
CA LEU A 321 -33.94 13.53 8.20
C LEU A 321 -35.28 13.42 8.94
N ARG A 322 -35.43 12.53 9.94
CA ARG A 322 -36.65 12.40 10.76
C ARG A 322 -36.89 13.59 11.69
N ASN A 323 -35.84 14.29 12.10
CA ASN A 323 -35.96 15.49 12.96
C ASN A 323 -36.24 16.77 12.19
N TYR A 324 -36.23 16.76 10.84
CA TYR A 324 -36.50 17.91 9.97
C TYR A 324 -37.90 17.90 9.33
N PHE A 325 -38.69 16.82 9.49
CA PHE A 325 -40.08 16.70 9.05
C PHE A 325 -40.96 16.29 10.24
#